data_511d58255356383abbd53e1afb9618ab
#
_entry.id   511d58255356383abbd53e1afb9618ab
#
_cell.length_a   1.000
_cell.length_b   1.000
_cell.length_c   1.000
_cell.angle_alpha   90.00
_cell.angle_beta   90.00
_cell.angle_gamma   90.00
#
_symmetry.space_group_name_H-M   'P 1'
#
loop_
_entity.id
_entity.type
_entity.pdbx_description
1 polymer ?
#
loop_
_entity_poly.entity_id
_entity_poly.type
_entity_poly.pdbx_seq_one_letter_code
_entity_poly.pdbx_strand_id
1 'polypeptide(L)'
;MYLKILAHPVFVGLNFHMPLIVDLSYPLIMLEGENGSGKSTLLHSIFYALRGEQIDGYVYKLDPGNVKIDKVFLFDAEQHNPRTQLDFFKDQPEMLEFLQMASHGQVMLSMFSQNFPSLPDGTILLLDEPEMALSQSNQRRILKMMMELVDQKNFRVIAATHSPALINAKETYVINLDRHVNRNVVTTDLGVEGQSTIQ
;
A
#
# COMPACT_ATOMS: atom_id res chain seq x y z
N MET A 1 -12.29 -9.89 9.25
CA MET A 1 -11.55 -8.79 9.93
C MET A 1 -11.70 -7.53 9.13
N TYR A 2 -11.94 -6.39 9.77
CA TYR A 2 -11.97 -5.11 9.07
C TYR A 2 -11.25 -4.02 9.86
N LEU A 3 -10.69 -3.07 9.14
CA LEU A 3 -10.10 -1.85 9.67
C LEU A 3 -10.99 -0.67 9.28
N LYS A 4 -11.45 0.08 10.28
CA LYS A 4 -12.24 1.29 10.09
C LYS A 4 -11.36 2.50 10.35
N ILE A 5 -11.15 3.29 9.31
CA ILE A 5 -10.36 4.53 9.38
C ILE A 5 -11.34 5.70 9.41
N LEU A 6 -11.28 6.49 10.47
CA LEU A 6 -12.24 7.58 10.71
C LEU A 6 -11.77 8.88 10.08
N ALA A 7 -10.58 9.34 10.42
CA ALA A 7 -9.94 10.54 9.89
C ALA A 7 -8.49 10.60 10.34
N HIS A 8 -7.69 11.40 9.64
CA HIS A 8 -6.35 11.76 10.09
C HIS A 8 -6.13 13.27 10.01
N PRO A 9 -6.06 13.99 11.15
CA PRO A 9 -5.97 15.45 11.15
C PRO A 9 -4.65 15.99 10.60
N VAL A 10 -3.59 15.20 10.60
CA VAL A 10 -2.25 15.62 10.12
C VAL A 10 -2.06 15.34 8.63
N PHE A 11 -2.67 14.27 8.09
CA PHE A 11 -2.58 13.94 6.68
C PHE A 11 -3.84 14.45 5.95
N VAL A 12 -3.73 15.63 5.40
CA VAL A 12 -4.83 16.38 4.79
C VAL A 12 -5.56 15.59 3.68
N GLY A 13 -4.87 14.67 3.01
CA GLY A 13 -5.46 13.79 1.99
C GLY A 13 -6.38 12.68 2.50
N LEU A 14 -6.44 12.43 3.82
CA LEU A 14 -7.24 11.35 4.42
C LEU A 14 -8.54 11.82 5.08
N ASN A 15 -9.08 12.97 4.70
CA ASN A 15 -10.38 13.41 5.16
C ASN A 15 -11.49 12.71 4.35
N PHE A 16 -12.03 11.63 4.86
CA PHE A 16 -13.10 10.89 4.22
C PHE A 16 -14.48 11.49 4.54
N HIS A 17 -15.40 11.46 3.57
CA HIS A 17 -16.81 11.85 3.80
C HIS A 17 -17.50 10.95 4.82
N MET A 18 -17.11 9.68 4.86
CA MET A 18 -17.53 8.67 5.83
C MET A 18 -16.33 7.82 6.22
N PRO A 19 -16.38 7.13 7.36
CA PRO A 19 -15.30 6.21 7.73
C PRO A 19 -15.01 5.23 6.61
N LEU A 20 -13.74 5.13 6.21
CA LEU A 20 -13.30 4.13 5.25
C LEU A 20 -13.20 2.77 5.94
N ILE A 21 -13.82 1.77 5.33
CA ILE A 21 -13.73 0.38 5.81
C ILE A 21 -12.86 -0.42 4.85
N VAL A 22 -11.76 -0.94 5.37
CA VAL A 22 -10.91 -1.91 4.68
C VAL A 22 -11.27 -3.29 5.20
N ASP A 23 -11.97 -4.07 4.38
CA ASP A 23 -12.36 -5.43 4.76
C ASP A 23 -11.25 -6.42 4.43
N LEU A 24 -10.50 -6.77 5.46
CA LEU A 24 -9.38 -7.70 5.39
C LEU A 24 -9.80 -9.17 5.26
N SER A 25 -11.10 -9.48 5.07
CA SER A 25 -11.54 -10.81 4.67
C SER A 25 -11.22 -11.09 3.18
N TYR A 26 -11.13 -10.03 2.37
CA TYR A 26 -10.64 -10.15 1.00
C TYR A 26 -9.13 -10.38 0.99
N PRO A 27 -8.65 -11.43 0.32
CA PRO A 27 -7.23 -11.76 0.34
C PRO A 27 -6.37 -10.84 -0.52
N LEU A 28 -6.96 -10.19 -1.52
CA LEU A 28 -6.26 -9.32 -2.46
C LEU A 28 -7.04 -8.01 -2.65
N ILE A 29 -6.48 -6.92 -2.10
CA ILE A 29 -7.10 -5.59 -2.07
C ILE A 29 -6.24 -4.61 -2.86
N MET A 30 -6.84 -3.85 -3.76
CA MET A 30 -6.19 -2.77 -4.51
C MET A 30 -6.74 -1.42 -4.05
N LEU A 31 -5.83 -0.52 -3.67
CA LEU A 31 -6.14 0.88 -3.39
C LEU A 31 -5.92 1.67 -4.68
N GLU A 32 -7.00 2.12 -5.29
CA GLU A 32 -7.03 2.92 -6.51
C GLU A 32 -7.28 4.39 -6.17
N GLY A 33 -6.77 5.30 -6.99
CA GLY A 33 -7.03 6.74 -6.92
C GLY A 33 -5.98 7.53 -7.69
N GLU A 34 -6.26 8.80 -7.95
CA GLU A 34 -5.30 9.70 -8.62
C GLU A 34 -4.06 9.96 -7.75
N ASN A 35 -3.03 10.58 -8.36
CA ASN A 35 -1.88 11.05 -7.60
C ASN A 35 -2.33 12.06 -6.53
N GLY A 36 -1.82 11.88 -5.31
CA GLY A 36 -2.23 12.71 -4.17
C GLY A 36 -3.59 12.34 -3.55
N SER A 37 -4.24 11.23 -3.96
CA SER A 37 -5.49 10.75 -3.32
C SER A 37 -5.27 10.15 -1.92
N GLY A 38 -4.01 9.97 -1.50
CA GLY A 38 -3.68 9.45 -0.18
C GLY A 38 -3.48 7.93 -0.13
N LYS A 39 -3.28 7.23 -1.26
CA LYS A 39 -3.06 5.76 -1.29
C LYS A 39 -1.90 5.32 -0.40
N SER A 40 -0.72 5.89 -0.60
CA SER A 40 0.48 5.59 0.18
C SER A 40 0.27 5.92 1.65
N THR A 41 -0.33 7.08 1.95
CA THR A 41 -0.66 7.49 3.33
C THR A 41 -1.62 6.49 3.98
N LEU A 42 -2.64 6.03 3.26
CA LEU A 42 -3.57 5.01 3.76
C LEU A 42 -2.85 3.68 4.00
N LEU A 43 -1.98 3.27 3.07
CA LEU A 43 -1.23 2.02 3.18
C LEU A 43 -0.32 2.01 4.42
N HIS A 44 0.43 3.10 4.64
CA HIS A 44 1.23 3.29 5.85
C HIS A 44 0.36 3.29 7.12
N SER A 45 -0.81 3.90 7.06
CA SER A 45 -1.75 3.93 8.18
C SER A 45 -2.26 2.54 8.56
N ILE A 46 -2.54 1.72 7.55
CA ILE A 46 -2.92 0.32 7.73
C ILE A 46 -1.76 -0.44 8.39
N PHE A 47 -0.52 -0.19 7.93
CA PHE A 47 0.68 -0.82 8.50
C PHE A 47 0.80 -0.57 10.00
N TYR A 48 0.74 0.69 10.43
CA TYR A 48 0.85 1.05 11.85
C TYR A 48 -0.34 0.51 12.66
N ALA A 49 -1.56 0.60 12.12
CA ALA A 49 -2.75 0.07 12.78
C ALA A 49 -2.67 -1.43 13.04
N LEU A 50 -2.18 -2.19 12.06
CA LEU A 50 -2.05 -3.65 12.17
C LEU A 50 -0.94 -4.07 13.14
N ARG A 51 0.05 -3.21 13.36
CA ARG A 51 1.11 -3.41 14.38
C ARG A 51 0.68 -3.00 15.78
N GLY A 52 -0.50 -2.41 15.93
CA GLY A 52 -0.95 -1.84 17.20
C GLY A 52 -0.22 -0.54 17.59
N GLU A 53 0.47 0.08 16.65
CA GLU A 53 1.17 1.34 16.84
C GLU A 53 0.19 2.49 16.64
N GLN A 54 0.17 3.44 17.57
CA GLN A 54 -0.69 4.63 17.48
C GLN A 54 0.15 5.82 17.03
N ILE A 55 -0.29 6.48 15.97
CA ILE A 55 0.28 7.76 15.55
C ILE A 55 -0.62 8.87 16.08
N ASP A 56 -0.02 9.90 16.66
CA ASP A 56 -0.74 11.05 17.20
C ASP A 56 -1.68 11.67 16.16
N GLY A 57 -2.94 11.85 16.56
CA GLY A 57 -3.99 12.37 15.70
C GLY A 57 -4.62 11.37 14.75
N TYR A 58 -4.18 10.12 14.75
CA TYR A 58 -4.75 9.08 13.90
C TYR A 58 -5.92 8.38 14.59
N VAL A 59 -7.08 8.38 13.97
CA VAL A 59 -8.26 7.72 14.53
C VAL A 59 -8.64 6.53 13.65
N TYR A 60 -8.33 5.34 14.13
CA TYR A 60 -8.75 4.10 13.51
C TYR A 60 -9.35 3.14 14.54
N LYS A 61 -10.17 2.23 14.06
CA LYS A 61 -10.68 1.10 14.84
C LYS A 61 -10.38 -0.19 14.10
N LEU A 62 -9.55 -1.02 14.68
CA LEU A 62 -9.31 -2.37 14.20
C LEU A 62 -10.28 -3.33 14.88
N ASP A 63 -11.02 -4.09 14.08
CA ASP A 63 -11.78 -5.24 14.53
C ASP A 63 -11.10 -6.49 13.96
N PRO A 64 -10.31 -7.19 14.78
CA PRO A 64 -9.55 -8.34 14.31
C PRO A 64 -10.45 -9.54 13.96
N GLY A 65 -11.69 -9.57 14.44
CA GLY A 65 -12.54 -10.75 14.32
C GLY A 65 -11.83 -11.98 14.88
N ASN A 66 -11.83 -13.06 14.09
CA ASN A 66 -11.12 -14.32 14.44
C ASN A 66 -9.73 -14.44 13.78
N VAL A 67 -9.24 -13.39 13.12
CA VAL A 67 -7.96 -13.40 12.40
C VAL A 67 -6.85 -12.95 13.33
N LYS A 68 -5.89 -13.84 13.54
CA LYS A 68 -4.64 -13.51 14.23
C LYS A 68 -3.70 -12.83 13.25
N ILE A 69 -3.27 -11.60 13.58
CA ILE A 69 -2.29 -10.85 12.79
C ILE A 69 -0.92 -11.13 13.42
N ASP A 70 -0.20 -12.08 12.86
CA ASP A 70 1.12 -12.43 13.38
C ASP A 70 2.23 -11.61 12.73
N LYS A 71 2.06 -11.21 11.45
CA LYS A 71 3.11 -10.51 10.70
C LYS A 71 2.53 -9.57 9.64
N VAL A 72 3.04 -8.36 9.63
CA VAL A 72 2.75 -7.33 8.63
C VAL A 72 4.07 -6.89 8.01
N PHE A 73 4.14 -6.87 6.69
CA PHE A 73 5.29 -6.43 5.95
C PHE A 73 4.87 -5.32 4.98
N LEU A 74 5.58 -4.19 5.00
CA LEU A 74 5.38 -3.08 4.07
C LEU A 74 6.57 -3.01 3.12
N PHE A 75 6.28 -2.98 1.83
CA PHE A 75 7.24 -2.73 0.77
C PHE A 75 6.79 -1.53 -0.05
N ASP A 76 7.66 -0.54 -0.14
CA ASP A 76 7.51 0.66 -0.94
C ASP A 76 8.53 0.60 -2.07
N ALA A 77 8.08 0.58 -3.32
CA ALA A 77 8.95 0.43 -4.48
C ALA A 77 9.91 1.61 -4.67
N GLU A 78 9.55 2.80 -4.18
CA GLU A 78 10.39 3.98 -4.25
C GLU A 78 11.43 4.01 -3.12
N GLN A 79 10.98 3.79 -1.87
CA GLN A 79 11.85 3.85 -0.68
C GLN A 79 12.76 2.63 -0.55
N HIS A 80 12.26 1.44 -0.86
CA HIS A 80 13.04 0.20 -0.82
C HIS A 80 13.81 -0.05 -2.14
N ASN A 81 14.11 1.03 -2.88
CA ASN A 81 14.93 0.95 -4.05
C ASN A 81 16.40 0.71 -3.63
N PRO A 82 16.99 -0.45 -3.98
CA PRO A 82 18.36 -0.77 -3.55
C PRO A 82 19.44 0.16 -4.11
N ARG A 83 19.09 0.96 -5.14
CA ARG A 83 20.01 1.99 -5.67
C ARG A 83 20.07 3.23 -4.78
N THR A 84 19.04 3.48 -4.00
CA THR A 84 18.94 4.64 -3.11
C THR A 84 19.08 4.28 -1.64
N GLN A 85 18.82 3.03 -1.25
CA GLN A 85 18.87 2.58 0.14
C GLN A 85 19.68 1.27 0.30
N LEU A 86 21.00 1.41 0.16
CA LEU A 86 21.94 0.30 0.33
C LEU A 86 21.90 -0.32 1.74
N ASP A 87 21.48 0.46 2.75
CA ASP A 87 21.45 0.01 4.15
C ASP A 87 20.42 -1.09 4.44
N PHE A 88 19.37 -1.16 3.66
CA PHE A 88 18.33 -2.20 3.83
C PHE A 88 18.85 -3.62 3.52
N PHE A 89 19.82 -3.72 2.62
CA PHE A 89 20.40 -4.98 2.16
C PHE A 89 21.85 -5.18 2.61
N LYS A 90 22.35 -4.36 3.53
CA LYS A 90 23.76 -4.38 3.97
C LYS A 90 24.28 -5.75 4.46
N ASP A 91 23.38 -6.56 5.00
CA ASP A 91 23.68 -7.91 5.51
C ASP A 91 23.55 -9.00 4.42
N GLN A 92 23.26 -8.61 3.17
CA GLN A 92 23.10 -9.50 2.01
C GLN A 92 23.96 -9.02 0.82
N PRO A 93 25.29 -9.20 0.86
CA PRO A 93 26.22 -8.62 -0.12
C PRO A 93 25.96 -9.09 -1.57
N GLU A 94 25.59 -10.37 -1.76
CA GLU A 94 25.27 -10.90 -3.09
C GLU A 94 23.97 -10.26 -3.66
N MET A 95 23.00 -9.98 -2.78
CA MET A 95 21.79 -9.27 -3.15
C MET A 95 22.11 -7.83 -3.50
N LEU A 96 22.98 -7.14 -2.74
CA LEU A 96 23.42 -5.77 -3.04
C LEU A 96 24.08 -5.67 -4.41
N GLU A 97 24.97 -6.57 -4.76
CA GLU A 97 25.64 -6.60 -6.07
C GLU A 97 24.63 -6.80 -7.20
N PHE A 98 23.71 -7.76 -7.06
CA PHE A 98 22.63 -7.97 -8.01
C PHE A 98 21.76 -6.71 -8.17
N LEU A 99 21.36 -6.08 -7.06
CA LEU A 99 20.48 -4.94 -7.02
C LEU A 99 21.11 -3.68 -7.64
N GLN A 100 22.43 -3.51 -7.55
CA GLN A 100 23.15 -2.42 -8.22
C GLN A 100 23.16 -2.56 -9.75
N MET A 101 23.14 -3.80 -10.25
CA MET A 101 23.16 -4.10 -11.68
C MET A 101 21.76 -4.29 -12.28
N ALA A 102 20.78 -4.69 -11.48
CA ALA A 102 19.42 -4.98 -11.92
C ALA A 102 18.63 -3.71 -12.24
N SER A 103 17.73 -3.78 -13.23
CA SER A 103 16.72 -2.75 -13.43
C SER A 103 15.70 -2.77 -12.29
N HIS A 104 14.99 -1.66 -12.04
CA HIS A 104 13.90 -1.59 -11.05
C HIS A 104 12.89 -2.73 -11.22
N GLY A 105 12.47 -3.00 -12.46
CA GLY A 105 11.55 -4.09 -12.74
C GLY A 105 12.10 -5.48 -12.41
N GLN A 106 13.41 -5.70 -12.59
CA GLN A 106 14.05 -6.98 -12.21
C GLN A 106 14.10 -7.13 -10.69
N VAL A 107 14.37 -6.05 -9.97
CA VAL A 107 14.31 -6.04 -8.50
C VAL A 107 12.92 -6.44 -8.02
N MET A 108 11.87 -5.80 -8.53
CA MET A 108 10.49 -6.12 -8.17
C MET A 108 10.16 -7.59 -8.44
N LEU A 109 10.52 -8.12 -9.61
CA LEU A 109 10.30 -9.52 -9.92
C LEU A 109 11.07 -10.46 -8.99
N SER A 110 12.29 -10.09 -8.58
CA SER A 110 13.08 -10.85 -7.60
C SER A 110 12.41 -10.84 -6.23
N MET A 111 11.89 -9.71 -5.77
CA MET A 111 11.14 -9.63 -4.51
C MET A 111 9.96 -10.60 -4.50
N PHE A 112 9.16 -10.63 -5.57
CA PHE A 112 8.03 -11.56 -5.68
C PHE A 112 8.43 -13.03 -5.82
N SER A 113 9.57 -13.32 -6.46
CA SER A 113 9.97 -14.70 -6.72
C SER A 113 10.78 -15.34 -5.59
N GLN A 114 11.44 -14.56 -4.77
CA GLN A 114 12.38 -15.06 -3.75
C GLN A 114 12.09 -14.55 -2.35
N ASN A 115 11.92 -13.23 -2.18
CA ASN A 115 11.85 -12.62 -0.85
C ASN A 115 10.46 -12.78 -0.21
N PHE A 116 9.39 -12.43 -0.91
CA PHE A 116 8.04 -12.56 -0.35
C PHE A 116 7.64 -14.00 -0.05
N PRO A 117 7.98 -15.01 -0.88
CA PRO A 117 7.75 -16.40 -0.53
C PRO A 117 8.51 -16.89 0.70
N SER A 118 9.61 -16.23 1.09
CA SER A 118 10.34 -16.55 2.32
C SER A 118 9.68 -16.02 3.59
N LEU A 119 8.75 -15.07 3.46
CA LEU A 119 8.00 -14.56 4.60
C LEU A 119 7.09 -15.66 5.18
N PRO A 120 6.78 -15.60 6.47
CA PRO A 120 5.93 -16.59 7.13
C PRO A 120 4.51 -16.61 6.60
N ASP A 121 3.88 -17.77 6.67
CA ASP A 121 2.49 -17.97 6.30
C ASP A 121 1.55 -17.05 7.09
N GLY A 122 0.49 -16.59 6.47
CA GLY A 122 -0.48 -15.67 7.07
C GLY A 122 -0.01 -14.21 7.12
N THR A 123 1.11 -13.86 6.46
CA THR A 123 1.59 -12.49 6.38
C THR A 123 0.58 -11.58 5.69
N ILE A 124 0.40 -10.36 6.23
CA ILE A 124 -0.26 -9.26 5.54
C ILE A 124 0.83 -8.46 4.82
N LEU A 125 0.83 -8.54 3.49
CA LEU A 125 1.80 -7.87 2.62
C LEU A 125 1.19 -6.57 2.09
N LEU A 126 1.80 -5.45 2.42
CA LEU A 126 1.43 -4.12 1.97
C LEU A 126 2.43 -3.66 0.92
N LEU A 127 1.94 -3.25 -0.25
CA LEU A 127 2.76 -2.91 -1.40
C LEU A 127 2.41 -1.52 -1.90
N ASP A 128 3.39 -0.63 -1.96
CA ASP A 128 3.23 0.70 -2.56
C ASP A 128 3.86 0.70 -3.96
N GLU A 129 3.02 0.93 -4.96
CA GLU A 129 3.35 0.96 -6.39
C GLU A 129 4.17 -0.26 -6.90
N PRO A 130 3.72 -1.51 -6.64
CA PRO A 130 4.48 -2.70 -7.02
C PRO A 130 4.68 -2.85 -8.53
N GLU A 131 3.92 -2.13 -9.33
CA GLU A 131 4.05 -2.08 -10.80
C GLU A 131 5.11 -1.12 -11.30
N MET A 132 5.73 -0.32 -10.44
CA MET A 132 6.70 0.70 -10.84
C MET A 132 7.81 0.08 -11.72
N ALA A 133 8.08 0.72 -12.86
CA ALA A 133 9.06 0.28 -13.87
C ALA A 133 8.83 -1.12 -14.47
N LEU A 134 7.62 -1.70 -14.31
CA LEU A 134 7.24 -2.97 -14.93
C LEU A 134 6.51 -2.77 -16.24
N SER A 135 6.87 -3.58 -17.24
CA SER A 135 6.06 -3.73 -18.45
C SER A 135 4.69 -4.34 -18.13
N GLN A 136 3.70 -4.12 -18.98
CA GLN A 136 2.35 -4.67 -18.79
C GLN A 136 2.32 -6.19 -18.61
N SER A 137 3.21 -6.91 -19.31
CA SER A 137 3.35 -8.37 -19.15
C SER A 137 3.89 -8.74 -17.78
N ASN A 138 4.84 -7.97 -17.23
CA ASN A 138 5.38 -8.18 -15.91
C ASN A 138 4.38 -7.80 -14.81
N GLN A 139 3.54 -6.78 -15.02
CA GLN A 139 2.44 -6.45 -14.10
C GLN A 139 1.46 -7.63 -13.95
N ARG A 140 1.10 -8.28 -15.04
CA ARG A 140 0.29 -9.52 -14.99
C ARG A 140 1.01 -10.67 -14.29
N ARG A 141 2.34 -10.75 -14.45
CA ARG A 141 3.14 -11.77 -13.79
C ARG A 141 3.18 -11.56 -12.27
N ILE A 142 3.39 -10.34 -11.78
CA ILE A 142 3.34 -10.08 -10.33
C ILE A 142 1.94 -10.31 -9.75
N LEU A 143 0.87 -10.01 -10.49
CA LEU A 143 -0.49 -10.36 -10.07
C LEU A 143 -0.62 -11.86 -9.82
N LYS A 144 -0.15 -12.69 -10.76
CA LYS A 144 -0.16 -14.15 -10.58
C LYS A 144 0.64 -14.58 -9.36
N MET A 145 1.82 -13.99 -9.14
CA MET A 145 2.63 -14.28 -7.96
C MET A 145 1.94 -13.85 -6.64
N MET A 146 1.22 -12.73 -6.63
CA MET A 146 0.39 -12.32 -5.48
C MET A 146 -0.69 -13.37 -5.19
N MET A 147 -1.36 -13.87 -6.22
CA MET A 147 -2.37 -14.94 -6.06
C MET A 147 -1.74 -16.23 -5.52
N GLU A 148 -0.56 -16.60 -6.01
CA GLU A 148 0.17 -17.76 -5.50
C GLU A 148 0.53 -17.62 -4.01
N LEU A 149 0.92 -16.42 -3.56
CA LEU A 149 1.16 -16.14 -2.13
C LEU A 149 -0.12 -16.26 -1.31
N VAL A 150 -1.24 -15.78 -1.83
CA VAL A 150 -2.57 -15.90 -1.18
C VAL A 150 -2.95 -17.37 -1.05
N ASP A 151 -2.89 -18.13 -2.13
CA ASP A 151 -3.37 -19.51 -2.18
C ASP A 151 -2.49 -20.49 -1.40
N GLN A 152 -1.17 -20.35 -1.52
CA GLN A 152 -0.21 -21.33 -0.98
C GLN A 152 0.23 -20.99 0.44
N LYS A 153 0.23 -19.70 0.81
CA LYS A 153 0.77 -19.22 2.07
C LYS A 153 -0.25 -18.46 2.93
N ASN A 154 -1.51 -18.43 2.51
CA ASN A 154 -2.58 -17.72 3.20
C ASN A 154 -2.26 -16.23 3.46
N PHE A 155 -1.55 -15.59 2.52
CA PHE A 155 -1.26 -14.17 2.61
C PHE A 155 -2.53 -13.34 2.40
N ARG A 156 -2.49 -12.11 2.92
CA ARG A 156 -3.35 -11.02 2.47
C ARG A 156 -2.46 -9.97 1.83
N VAL A 157 -2.85 -9.50 0.66
CA VAL A 157 -2.08 -8.49 -0.08
C VAL A 157 -2.94 -7.24 -0.22
N ILE A 158 -2.40 -6.09 0.18
CA ILE A 158 -3.00 -4.79 -0.03
C ILE A 158 -2.01 -3.96 -0.83
N ALA A 159 -2.37 -3.55 -2.04
CA ALA A 159 -1.49 -2.79 -2.90
C ALA A 159 -2.09 -1.43 -3.26
N ALA A 160 -1.33 -0.37 -3.05
CA ALA A 160 -1.59 0.93 -3.65
C ALA A 160 -1.04 0.91 -5.07
N THR A 161 -1.89 1.14 -6.07
CA THR A 161 -1.53 0.93 -7.47
C THR A 161 -2.27 1.84 -8.43
N HIS A 162 -1.61 2.14 -9.55
CA HIS A 162 -2.22 2.75 -10.73
C HIS A 162 -2.38 1.77 -11.90
N SER A 163 -1.97 0.51 -11.72
CA SER A 163 -1.98 -0.49 -12.79
C SER A 163 -3.38 -0.99 -13.12
N PRO A 164 -3.90 -0.72 -14.34
CA PRO A 164 -5.16 -1.31 -14.76
C PRO A 164 -5.13 -2.85 -14.78
N ALA A 165 -3.94 -3.45 -14.94
CA ALA A 165 -3.77 -4.89 -14.94
C ALA A 165 -4.00 -5.50 -13.54
N LEU A 166 -3.71 -4.74 -12.47
CA LEU A 166 -3.95 -5.14 -11.09
C LEU A 166 -5.38 -4.80 -10.65
N ILE A 167 -5.86 -3.59 -10.98
CA ILE A 167 -7.18 -3.08 -10.57
C ILE A 167 -8.32 -3.88 -11.20
N ASN A 168 -8.22 -4.20 -12.50
CA ASN A 168 -9.32 -4.85 -13.25
C ASN A 168 -9.28 -6.38 -13.18
N ALA A 169 -8.44 -6.97 -12.35
CA ALA A 169 -8.42 -8.42 -12.15
C ALA A 169 -9.68 -8.86 -11.37
N LYS A 170 -10.24 -10.01 -11.74
CA LYS A 170 -11.49 -10.52 -11.12
C LYS A 170 -11.31 -10.91 -9.65
N GLU A 171 -10.09 -11.26 -9.29
CA GLU A 171 -9.71 -11.73 -7.98
C GLU A 171 -9.47 -10.60 -6.97
N THR A 172 -9.50 -9.34 -7.43
CA THR A 172 -9.18 -8.18 -6.61
C THR A 172 -10.42 -7.50 -6.05
N TYR A 173 -10.35 -7.09 -4.80
CA TYR A 173 -11.28 -6.14 -4.21
C TYR A 173 -10.69 -4.73 -4.32
N VAL A 174 -11.40 -3.80 -4.95
CA VAL A 174 -10.89 -2.46 -5.23
C VAL A 174 -11.53 -1.43 -4.30
N ILE A 175 -10.69 -0.64 -3.65
CA ILE A 175 -11.09 0.54 -2.89
C ILE A 175 -10.64 1.78 -3.68
N ASN A 176 -11.59 2.51 -4.22
CA ASN A 176 -11.32 3.74 -4.96
C ASN A 176 -11.36 4.94 -4.03
N LEU A 177 -10.21 5.55 -3.75
CA LEU A 177 -10.07 6.66 -2.81
C LEU A 177 -10.65 7.97 -3.34
N ASP A 178 -10.69 8.18 -4.64
CA ASP A 178 -11.27 9.39 -5.23
C ASP A 178 -12.75 9.56 -4.91
N ARG A 179 -13.45 8.46 -4.62
CA ARG A 179 -14.86 8.45 -4.21
C ARG A 179 -15.05 8.67 -2.71
N HIS A 180 -14.01 8.50 -1.92
CA HIS A 180 -14.07 8.56 -0.46
C HIS A 180 -13.45 9.83 0.13
N VAL A 181 -12.52 10.48 -0.59
CA VAL A 181 -11.81 11.67 -0.08
C VAL A 181 -12.59 12.95 -0.38
N ASN A 182 -12.79 13.79 0.63
CA ASN A 182 -13.36 15.13 0.47
C ASN A 182 -12.27 16.12 0.08
N ARG A 183 -12.07 16.36 -1.21
CA ARG A 183 -11.06 17.28 -1.72
C ARG A 183 -11.31 18.76 -1.35
N ASN A 184 -12.56 19.11 -1.00
CA ASN A 184 -12.90 20.49 -0.63
C ASN A 184 -12.39 20.89 0.76
N VAL A 185 -12.14 19.92 1.65
CA VAL A 185 -11.57 20.18 2.99
C VAL A 185 -10.06 20.42 2.90
N VAL A 186 -9.40 19.82 1.92
CA VAL A 186 -7.95 19.96 1.71
C VAL A 186 -7.55 21.40 1.36
N THR A 187 -8.41 22.16 0.67
CA THR A 187 -8.12 23.53 0.22
C THR A 187 -8.33 24.58 1.31
N THR A 188 -9.13 24.29 2.34
CA THR A 188 -9.38 25.25 3.43
C THR A 188 -8.33 25.21 4.54
N ASP A 189 -7.67 24.06 4.75
CA ASP A 189 -6.65 23.92 5.80
C ASP A 189 -5.25 24.42 5.39
N LEU A 190 -5.03 24.72 4.10
CA LEU A 190 -3.75 25.24 3.61
C LEU A 190 -3.59 26.75 3.75
N GLY A 191 -4.52 27.45 4.42
CA GLY A 191 -4.33 28.82 4.85
C GLY A 191 -4.05 29.85 3.73
N VAL A 192 -4.52 29.60 2.50
CA VAL A 192 -4.49 30.63 1.45
C VAL A 192 -5.72 31.49 1.64
N GLU A 193 -5.62 32.46 2.52
CA GLU A 193 -6.53 33.61 2.52
C GLU A 193 -6.39 34.36 1.18
N GLY A 194 -7.16 33.93 0.20
CA GLY A 194 -7.38 34.71 -1.00
C GLY A 194 -8.21 35.93 -0.66
N GLN A 195 -7.57 37.08 -0.55
CA GLN A 195 -8.26 38.36 -0.54
C GLN A 195 -9.09 38.49 -1.83
N SER A 196 -10.38 38.25 -1.72
CA SER A 196 -11.35 38.67 -2.73
C SER A 196 -11.79 40.09 -2.40
N THR A 197 -11.10 41.08 -2.95
CA THR A 197 -11.64 42.45 -3.04
C THR A 197 -12.67 42.45 -4.16
N ILE A 198 -13.93 42.50 -3.78
CA ILE A 198 -15.03 42.82 -4.73
C ILE A 198 -15.13 44.33 -4.82
N GLN A 199 -15.01 44.86 -6.01
CA GLN A 199 -15.64 46.07 -6.43
C GLN A 199 -16.64 45.78 -7.54
#